data_11b9b8c36b487d0939571dd151be7543
#
_entry.id   11b9b8c36b487d0939571dd151be7543
#
_cell.length_a   1.000
_cell.length_b   1.000
_cell.length_c   1.000
_cell.angle_alpha   90.00
_cell.angle_beta   90.00
_cell.angle_gamma   90.00
#
_symmetry.space_group_name_H-M   'P 1'
#
loop_
_entity.id
_entity.type
_entity.pdbx_description
1 polymer ?
#
loop_
_entity_poly.entity_id
_entity_poly.type
_entity_poly.pdbx_seq_one_letter_code
_entity_poly.pdbx_strand_id
1 'polypeptide(L)'
;LNNAGDSYTTSGFMRLSFTPEYEDGDEITEKSANGTICVSYKAPDTLKRVTMELAICEPDPELTELMSGGLLLRKNLGSFASPDNKSIGWSSPGIGDDPAGYGVAIECWSFAVANGKRAATLPYFHWVFPYCRMRQSGDRVIENGMLATTFEGYSIGNSLFGDGLDDRWEFPVATERPYSYARSSWAPTGRKGFYTWHGDLTAATTLGARTSSTATITTGTAHGFVAGDTVTVAGLTSTYAPLNGTYTILSAPTTTSFTYTTTTTGTITSGA
;
A
#
# COMPACT_ATOMS: atom_id res chain seq x y z
N LEU A 1 3.12 13.98 -5.32
CA LEU A 1 2.84 13.10 -4.18
C LEU A 1 3.69 13.56 -3.00
N ASN A 2 3.29 14.59 -2.28
CA ASN A 2 4.07 15.13 -1.16
C ASN A 2 3.33 15.03 0.17
N ASN A 3 2.26 14.26 0.24
CA ASN A 3 1.59 14.03 1.49
C ASN A 3 2.05 12.69 2.08
N ALA A 4 2.80 12.77 3.15
CA ALA A 4 3.07 11.61 3.99
C ALA A 4 1.69 11.02 4.40
N GLY A 5 1.40 9.83 3.93
CA GLY A 5 0.12 9.16 4.19
C GLY A 5 -0.71 8.77 2.97
N ASP A 6 -0.38 9.26 1.77
CA ASP A 6 -1.09 8.84 0.57
C ASP A 6 -0.53 7.53 0.04
N SER A 7 -1.40 6.56 -0.22
CA SER A 7 -1.05 5.27 -0.79
C SER A 7 -1.98 4.93 -1.95
N TYR A 8 -1.49 4.16 -2.91
CA TYR A 8 -2.26 3.66 -4.03
C TYR A 8 -2.56 2.18 -3.83
N THR A 9 -3.83 1.80 -3.89
CA THR A 9 -4.28 0.42 -3.74
C THR A 9 -4.83 -0.11 -5.05
N THR A 10 -4.43 -1.31 -5.46
CA THR A 10 -4.95 -1.97 -6.66
C THR A 10 -5.11 -3.47 -6.44
N SER A 11 -6.14 -4.03 -7.05
CA SER A 11 -6.33 -5.47 -7.19
C SER A 11 -5.83 -6.01 -8.55
N GLY A 12 -5.38 -5.12 -9.44
CA GLY A 12 -4.86 -5.46 -10.77
C GLY A 12 -3.46 -6.09 -10.79
N PHE A 13 -2.94 -6.48 -9.66
CA PHE A 13 -1.68 -7.16 -9.49
C PHE A 13 -1.72 -8.58 -10.08
N MET A 14 -0.80 -8.88 -10.99
CA MET A 14 -0.66 -10.20 -11.60
C MET A 14 0.47 -11.01 -10.97
N ARG A 15 1.66 -10.41 -10.89
CA ARG A 15 2.87 -11.08 -10.43
C ARG A 15 3.87 -10.07 -9.89
N LEU A 16 4.51 -10.42 -8.77
CA LEU A 16 5.73 -9.81 -8.30
C LEU A 16 6.80 -10.90 -8.23
N SER A 17 7.88 -10.77 -8.96
CA SER A 17 9.07 -11.59 -8.82
C SER A 17 10.21 -10.76 -8.25
N PHE A 18 11.00 -11.37 -7.39
CA PHE A 18 12.14 -10.67 -6.80
C PHE A 18 13.30 -11.65 -6.56
N THR A 19 14.52 -11.12 -6.66
CA THR A 19 15.75 -11.90 -6.49
C THR A 19 16.73 -11.10 -5.63
N PRO A 20 17.15 -11.65 -4.47
CA PRO A 20 18.21 -11.05 -3.67
C PRO A 20 19.54 -11.03 -4.46
N GLU A 21 20.19 -9.89 -4.46
CA GLU A 21 21.51 -9.68 -5.08
C GLU A 21 22.54 -9.52 -3.96
N TYR A 22 23.55 -10.39 -4.00
CA TYR A 22 24.62 -10.38 -3.02
C TYR A 22 25.91 -9.82 -3.64
N GLU A 23 26.68 -9.17 -2.82
CA GLU A 23 28.06 -8.77 -3.13
C GLU A 23 28.99 -9.81 -2.54
N ASP A 24 29.84 -10.37 -3.40
CA ASP A 24 30.82 -11.36 -3.00
C ASP A 24 31.81 -10.77 -2.00
N GLY A 25 32.07 -11.50 -0.92
CA GLY A 25 33.07 -11.12 0.06
C GLY A 25 34.50 -11.25 -0.50
N ASP A 26 35.35 -10.34 -0.09
CA ASP A 26 36.76 -10.37 -0.49
C ASP A 26 37.45 -11.69 -0.11
N GLU A 27 38.20 -12.24 -1.06
CA GLU A 27 38.98 -13.44 -0.87
C GLU A 27 40.48 -13.08 -0.84
N ILE A 28 41.15 -13.41 0.25
CA ILE A 28 42.60 -13.24 0.43
C ILE A 28 43.23 -14.63 0.49
N THR A 29 44.07 -14.89 -0.49
CA THR A 29 44.86 -16.14 -0.51
C THR A 29 46.32 -15.81 -0.73
N GLU A 30 47.16 -16.08 0.25
CA GLU A 30 48.60 -15.91 0.17
C GLU A 30 49.30 -17.29 0.15
N LYS A 31 50.30 -17.37 -0.71
CA LYS A 31 51.12 -18.57 -0.87
C LYS A 31 52.58 -18.28 -0.47
N SER A 32 53.17 -19.27 0.20
CA SER A 32 54.62 -19.25 0.44
C SER A 32 55.44 -19.45 -0.86
N ALA A 33 56.73 -19.20 -0.80
CA ALA A 33 57.62 -19.34 -1.94
C ALA A 33 57.65 -20.75 -2.56
N ASN A 34 57.26 -21.78 -1.82
CA ASN A 34 57.13 -23.14 -2.29
C ASN A 34 55.74 -23.52 -2.83
N GLY A 35 54.82 -22.55 -2.95
CA GLY A 35 53.49 -22.72 -3.49
C GLY A 35 52.43 -23.21 -2.47
N THR A 36 52.80 -23.39 -1.21
CA THR A 36 51.87 -23.81 -0.16
C THR A 36 51.00 -22.60 0.27
N ILE A 37 49.69 -22.77 0.45
CA ILE A 37 48.82 -21.72 0.95
C ILE A 37 49.14 -21.47 2.43
N CYS A 38 49.55 -20.24 2.74
CA CYS A 38 49.82 -19.80 4.10
C CYS A 38 48.60 -19.17 4.78
N VAL A 39 47.83 -18.40 4.01
CA VAL A 39 46.59 -17.75 4.46
C VAL A 39 45.53 -17.93 3.39
N SER A 40 44.36 -18.35 3.78
CA SER A 40 43.17 -18.34 2.93
C SER A 40 41.99 -17.89 3.78
N TYR A 41 41.42 -16.77 3.43
CA TYR A 41 40.25 -16.20 4.09
C TYR A 41 39.30 -15.63 3.05
N LYS A 42 38.03 -15.99 3.11
CA LYS A 42 36.95 -15.38 2.35
C LYS A 42 35.99 -14.70 3.30
N ALA A 43 35.77 -13.39 3.13
CA ALA A 43 34.72 -12.68 3.84
C ALA A 43 33.33 -13.23 3.43
N PRO A 44 32.33 -13.22 4.31
CA PRO A 44 30.99 -13.65 3.94
C PRO A 44 30.38 -12.67 2.92
N ASP A 45 29.59 -13.22 2.00
CA ASP A 45 28.83 -12.43 1.02
C ASP A 45 27.77 -11.58 1.73
N THR A 46 27.58 -10.35 1.29
CA THR A 46 26.62 -9.41 1.90
C THR A 46 25.47 -9.10 0.96
N LEU A 47 24.25 -9.00 1.52
CA LEU A 47 23.07 -8.64 0.75
C LEU A 47 23.15 -7.18 0.34
N LYS A 48 23.15 -6.89 -0.97
CA LYS A 48 23.29 -5.56 -1.54
C LYS A 48 21.93 -4.89 -1.78
N ARG A 49 21.04 -5.59 -2.44
CA ARG A 49 19.68 -5.14 -2.79
C ARG A 49 18.84 -6.32 -3.24
N VAL A 50 17.58 -6.07 -3.50
CA VAL A 50 16.67 -7.05 -4.09
C VAL A 50 16.16 -6.50 -5.40
N THR A 51 16.50 -7.12 -6.52
CA THR A 51 15.93 -6.79 -7.82
C THR A 51 14.51 -7.33 -7.91
N MET A 52 13.62 -6.62 -8.59
CA MET A 52 12.22 -6.98 -8.64
C MET A 52 11.55 -6.59 -9.95
N GLU A 53 10.54 -7.37 -10.31
CA GLU A 53 9.68 -7.14 -11.46
C GLU A 53 8.22 -7.27 -11.02
N LEU A 54 7.44 -6.25 -11.30
CA LEU A 54 6.02 -6.17 -10.97
C LEU A 54 5.20 -6.08 -12.26
N ALA A 55 4.30 -7.04 -12.47
CA ALA A 55 3.36 -7.05 -13.59
C ALA A 55 1.94 -6.74 -13.12
N ILE A 56 1.27 -5.82 -13.81
CA ILE A 56 -0.08 -5.34 -13.51
C ILE A 56 -0.94 -5.43 -14.78
N CYS A 57 -2.17 -5.95 -14.65
CA CYS A 57 -3.08 -6.17 -15.78
C CYS A 57 -3.86 -4.93 -16.23
N GLU A 58 -3.95 -3.91 -15.39
CA GLU A 58 -4.59 -2.65 -15.71
C GLU A 58 -3.61 -1.49 -15.55
N PRO A 59 -3.15 -0.86 -16.63
CA PRO A 59 -2.33 0.32 -16.54
C PRO A 59 -3.18 1.49 -16.03
N ASP A 60 -2.95 1.88 -14.79
CA ASP A 60 -3.55 3.06 -14.20
C ASP A 60 -2.55 4.22 -14.32
N PRO A 61 -2.95 5.37 -14.87
CA PRO A 61 -2.07 6.53 -14.99
C PRO A 61 -1.47 6.99 -13.66
N GLU A 62 -2.24 6.95 -12.58
CA GLU A 62 -1.80 7.36 -11.24
C GLU A 62 -0.74 6.40 -10.69
N LEU A 63 -0.98 5.10 -10.83
CA LEU A 63 0.00 4.09 -10.45
C LEU A 63 1.28 4.20 -11.30
N THR A 64 1.13 4.47 -12.59
CA THR A 64 2.25 4.61 -13.51
C THR A 64 3.13 5.81 -13.12
N GLU A 65 2.53 6.96 -12.79
CA GLU A 65 3.27 8.12 -12.27
C GLU A 65 3.99 7.78 -10.98
N LEU A 66 3.30 7.13 -10.04
CA LEU A 66 3.87 6.77 -8.75
C LEU A 66 5.10 5.86 -8.88
N MET A 67 5.03 4.88 -9.79
CA MET A 67 6.06 3.86 -9.95
C MET A 67 7.23 4.31 -10.84
N SER A 68 6.99 5.13 -11.85
CA SER A 68 7.99 5.46 -12.87
C SER A 68 8.16 6.95 -13.13
N GLY A 69 7.57 7.80 -12.30
CA GLY A 69 7.60 9.25 -12.50
C GLY A 69 6.77 9.69 -13.72
N GLY A 70 7.07 10.86 -14.25
CA GLY A 70 6.32 11.47 -15.34
C GLY A 70 5.24 12.43 -14.83
N LEU A 71 4.26 12.72 -15.67
CA LEU A 71 3.21 13.66 -15.36
C LEU A 71 1.82 13.08 -15.64
N LEU A 72 0.91 13.23 -14.70
CA LEU A 72 -0.50 12.93 -14.93
C LEU A 72 -1.16 13.96 -15.84
N LEU A 73 -1.84 13.47 -16.86
CA LEU A 73 -2.73 14.26 -17.67
C LEU A 73 -4.10 14.32 -16.99
N ARG A 74 -4.46 15.50 -16.51
CA ARG A 74 -5.71 15.73 -15.80
C ARG A 74 -6.65 16.56 -16.65
N LYS A 75 -7.92 16.22 -16.64
CA LYS A 75 -8.98 16.98 -17.29
C LYS A 75 -10.15 17.14 -16.34
N ASN A 76 -10.67 18.36 -16.28
CA ASN A 76 -11.93 18.60 -15.60
C ASN A 76 -13.07 18.11 -16.48
N LEU A 77 -13.67 16.98 -16.13
CA LEU A 77 -14.84 16.39 -16.78
C LEU A 77 -16.15 16.78 -16.08
N GLY A 78 -16.06 17.45 -14.94
CA GLY A 78 -17.20 17.94 -14.19
C GLY A 78 -17.74 19.27 -14.73
N SER A 79 -18.78 19.78 -14.09
CA SER A 79 -19.32 21.13 -14.35
C SER A 79 -18.44 22.20 -13.68
N PHE A 80 -18.62 23.47 -14.09
CA PHE A 80 -17.94 24.60 -13.44
C PHE A 80 -18.25 24.70 -11.96
N ALA A 81 -19.46 24.33 -11.56
CA ALA A 81 -19.90 24.35 -10.15
C ALA A 81 -19.41 23.13 -9.35
N SER A 82 -19.03 22.04 -10.02
CA SER A 82 -18.50 20.83 -9.40
C SER A 82 -17.38 20.25 -10.27
N PRO A 83 -16.17 20.82 -10.19
CA PRO A 83 -15.04 20.37 -11.00
C PRO A 83 -14.60 18.98 -10.57
N ASP A 84 -14.38 18.12 -11.55
CA ASP A 84 -13.89 16.74 -11.40
C ASP A 84 -12.53 16.62 -12.10
N ASN A 85 -11.45 16.80 -11.35
CA ASN A 85 -10.07 16.72 -11.86
C ASN A 85 -9.57 15.26 -11.93
N LYS A 86 -10.22 14.45 -12.74
CA LYS A 86 -9.80 13.06 -12.96
C LYS A 86 -8.51 13.00 -13.78
N SER A 87 -7.64 12.06 -13.39
CA SER A 87 -6.54 11.67 -14.26
C SER A 87 -7.09 10.89 -15.46
N ILE A 88 -6.76 11.35 -16.65
CA ILE A 88 -7.21 10.77 -17.93
C ILE A 88 -6.07 10.10 -18.68
N GLY A 89 -4.85 10.27 -18.24
CA GLY A 89 -3.68 9.71 -18.91
C GLY A 89 -2.40 10.07 -18.17
N TRP A 90 -1.31 9.61 -18.75
CA TRP A 90 0.02 9.80 -18.22
C TRP A 90 0.99 10.14 -19.37
N SER A 91 1.97 10.97 -19.08
CA SER A 91 3.07 11.32 -19.98
C SER A 91 4.38 10.86 -19.37
N SER A 92 5.26 10.27 -20.18
CA SER A 92 6.56 9.78 -19.74
C SER A 92 7.40 10.88 -19.10
N PRO A 93 8.38 10.54 -18.24
CA PRO A 93 9.44 11.46 -17.84
C PRO A 93 10.16 12.04 -19.05
N GLY A 94 10.75 13.22 -18.90
CA GLY A 94 11.56 13.86 -19.92
C GLY A 94 12.83 13.05 -20.24
N ILE A 95 13.36 13.25 -21.42
CA ILE A 95 14.65 12.65 -21.78
C ILE A 95 15.74 13.24 -20.87
N GLY A 96 16.43 12.37 -20.14
CA GLY A 96 17.45 12.77 -19.16
C GLY A 96 16.96 12.89 -17.72
N ASP A 97 15.66 12.81 -17.49
CA ASP A 97 15.11 12.75 -16.13
C ASP A 97 15.39 11.38 -15.49
N ASP A 98 15.53 11.36 -14.16
CA ASP A 98 15.53 10.10 -13.39
C ASP A 98 14.10 9.60 -13.21
N PRO A 99 13.67 8.55 -13.91
CA PRO A 99 12.30 8.06 -13.83
C PRO A 99 11.96 7.47 -12.46
N ALA A 100 12.97 7.05 -11.71
CA ALA A 100 12.84 6.49 -10.38
C ALA A 100 13.20 7.48 -9.26
N GLY A 101 13.13 8.78 -9.52
CA GLY A 101 13.58 9.84 -8.61
C GLY A 101 12.94 9.81 -7.21
N TYR A 102 11.78 9.19 -7.10
CA TYR A 102 11.07 8.98 -5.83
C TYR A 102 10.97 7.49 -5.55
N GLY A 103 11.44 7.06 -4.38
CA GLY A 103 11.22 5.69 -3.92
C GLY A 103 9.80 5.53 -3.40
N VAL A 104 9.23 4.35 -3.61
CA VAL A 104 7.92 3.95 -3.10
C VAL A 104 8.04 2.71 -2.23
N ALA A 105 7.23 2.61 -1.20
CA ALA A 105 7.04 1.34 -0.51
C ALA A 105 6.03 0.50 -1.28
N ILE A 106 6.30 -0.79 -1.41
CA ILE A 106 5.39 -1.75 -2.05
C ILE A 106 4.97 -2.78 -1.02
N GLU A 107 3.68 -2.88 -0.80
CA GLU A 107 3.08 -3.91 0.03
C GLU A 107 2.18 -4.82 -0.83
N CYS A 108 2.35 -6.12 -0.69
CA CYS A 108 1.60 -7.11 -1.46
C CYS A 108 0.96 -8.15 -0.53
N TRP A 109 -0.29 -8.50 -0.82
CA TRP A 109 -1.00 -9.55 -0.11
C TRP A 109 -1.31 -10.69 -1.07
N SER A 110 -0.85 -11.88 -0.73
CA SER A 110 -1.15 -13.10 -1.45
C SER A 110 -1.88 -14.09 -0.55
N PHE A 111 -2.70 -14.98 -1.15
CA PHE A 111 -3.41 -15.96 -0.35
C PHE A 111 -2.48 -17.02 0.23
N ALA A 112 -2.66 -17.30 1.52
CA ALA A 112 -2.05 -18.43 2.17
C ALA A 112 -2.95 -19.66 2.04
N VAL A 113 -2.46 -20.68 1.36
CA VAL A 113 -3.20 -21.93 1.13
C VAL A 113 -2.63 -23.04 2.02
N ALA A 114 -3.49 -23.75 2.72
CA ALA A 114 -3.17 -24.93 3.50
C ALA A 114 -4.14 -26.05 3.11
N ASN A 115 -3.62 -27.22 2.77
CA ASN A 115 -4.41 -28.41 2.37
C ASN A 115 -5.44 -28.12 1.25
N GLY A 116 -5.03 -27.34 0.24
CA GLY A 116 -5.89 -26.97 -0.89
C GLY A 116 -7.00 -25.96 -0.59
N LYS A 117 -7.03 -25.39 0.61
CA LYS A 117 -8.00 -24.37 1.02
C LYS A 117 -7.28 -23.15 1.58
N ARG A 118 -7.94 -21.99 1.52
CA ARG A 118 -7.44 -20.78 2.18
C ARG A 118 -7.30 -21.05 3.68
N ALA A 119 -6.20 -20.63 4.28
CA ALA A 119 -5.99 -20.77 5.72
C ALA A 119 -7.04 -20.00 6.50
N ALA A 120 -7.60 -20.59 7.57
CA ALA A 120 -8.74 -20.03 8.29
C ALA A 120 -8.36 -18.83 9.18
N THR A 121 -7.21 -18.90 9.84
CA THR A 121 -6.84 -17.89 10.86
C THR A 121 -6.03 -16.74 10.27
N LEU A 122 -5.05 -17.03 9.40
CA LEU A 122 -4.17 -16.05 8.77
C LEU A 122 -4.17 -16.31 7.26
N PRO A 123 -5.22 -15.86 6.54
CA PRO A 123 -5.45 -16.23 5.15
C PRO A 123 -4.53 -15.55 4.14
N TYR A 124 -3.67 -14.63 4.58
CA TYR A 124 -2.79 -13.90 3.69
C TYR A 124 -1.33 -14.02 4.09
N PHE A 125 -0.44 -13.99 3.09
CA PHE A 125 0.94 -13.55 3.24
C PHE A 125 0.98 -12.06 2.89
N HIS A 126 1.50 -11.26 3.79
CA HIS A 126 1.76 -9.84 3.61
C HIS A 126 3.26 -9.66 3.37
N TRP A 127 3.63 -9.17 2.20
CA TRP A 127 4.98 -8.89 1.78
C TRP A 127 5.20 -7.38 1.78
N VAL A 128 6.33 -6.95 2.31
CA VAL A 128 6.70 -5.54 2.45
C VAL A 128 8.07 -5.30 1.83
N PHE A 129 8.14 -4.32 0.94
CA PHE A 129 9.34 -3.81 0.31
C PHE A 129 9.41 -2.30 0.62
N PRO A 130 10.22 -1.88 1.62
CA PRO A 130 10.06 -0.56 2.25
C PRO A 130 10.54 0.61 1.40
N TYR A 131 11.40 0.36 0.43
CA TYR A 131 11.88 1.40 -0.49
C TYR A 131 12.26 0.80 -1.83
N CYS A 132 11.40 0.99 -2.80
CA CYS A 132 11.57 0.48 -4.15
C CYS A 132 11.79 1.64 -5.11
N ARG A 133 12.80 1.51 -5.97
CA ARG A 133 12.99 2.38 -7.13
C ARG A 133 12.61 1.59 -8.37
N MET A 134 11.52 2.00 -8.99
CA MET A 134 10.91 1.25 -10.09
C MET A 134 10.92 2.11 -11.36
N ARG A 135 10.92 1.45 -12.50
CA ARG A 135 10.74 2.05 -13.82
C ARG A 135 9.90 1.13 -14.69
N GLN A 136 9.29 1.65 -15.70
CA GLN A 136 8.64 0.81 -16.70
C GLN A 136 9.69 0.01 -17.47
N SER A 137 9.38 -1.28 -17.72
CA SER A 137 10.26 -2.17 -18.47
C SER A 137 9.51 -2.92 -19.55
N GLY A 138 10.27 -3.56 -20.43
CA GLY A 138 9.77 -4.41 -21.50
C GLY A 138 9.31 -3.66 -22.75
N ASP A 139 9.16 -4.42 -23.82
CA ASP A 139 8.58 -3.93 -25.08
C ASP A 139 7.09 -3.63 -24.87
N ARG A 140 6.66 -2.48 -25.37
CA ARG A 140 5.27 -2.09 -25.34
C ARG A 140 4.64 -2.30 -26.70
N VAL A 141 3.66 -3.19 -26.73
CA VAL A 141 2.87 -3.47 -27.92
C VAL A 141 1.52 -2.80 -27.78
N ILE A 142 1.14 -2.00 -28.77
CA ILE A 142 -0.19 -1.38 -28.85
C ILE A 142 -1.01 -2.23 -29.81
N GLU A 143 -1.92 -3.01 -29.27
CA GLU A 143 -2.81 -3.88 -30.02
C GLU A 143 -4.22 -3.88 -29.43
N ASN A 144 -5.19 -4.40 -30.15
CA ASN A 144 -6.55 -4.60 -29.64
C ASN A 144 -6.55 -5.77 -28.65
N GLY A 145 -6.36 -5.50 -27.39
CA GLY A 145 -6.30 -6.52 -26.36
C GLY A 145 -6.13 -5.95 -24.96
N MET A 146 -5.83 -6.82 -24.01
CA MET A 146 -5.56 -6.43 -22.64
C MET A 146 -4.14 -5.84 -22.55
N LEU A 147 -4.05 -4.59 -22.14
CA LEU A 147 -2.77 -3.93 -21.92
C LEU A 147 -2.23 -4.31 -20.52
N ALA A 148 -1.12 -5.02 -20.47
CA ALA A 148 -0.37 -5.25 -19.25
C ALA A 148 0.81 -4.28 -19.17
N THR A 149 1.13 -3.84 -17.97
CA THR A 149 2.31 -3.01 -17.72
C THR A 149 3.24 -3.72 -16.76
N THR A 150 4.51 -3.77 -17.12
CA THR A 150 5.56 -4.32 -16.28
C THR A 150 6.46 -3.19 -15.78
N PHE A 151 6.78 -3.23 -14.51
CA PHE A 151 7.74 -2.37 -13.85
C PHE A 151 8.90 -3.22 -13.37
N GLU A 152 10.11 -2.74 -13.57
CA GLU A 152 11.33 -3.35 -13.04
C GLU A 152 12.06 -2.38 -12.14
N GLY A 153 12.84 -2.91 -11.20
CA GLY A 153 13.60 -2.07 -10.31
C GLY A 153 14.25 -2.86 -9.20
N TYR A 154 14.45 -2.20 -8.08
CA TYR A 154 15.04 -2.84 -6.91
C TYR A 154 14.49 -2.25 -5.62
N SER A 155 14.52 -3.07 -4.56
CA SER A 155 14.25 -2.66 -3.21
C SER A 155 15.52 -2.61 -2.38
N ILE A 156 15.60 -1.59 -1.54
CA ILE A 156 16.62 -1.43 -0.49
C ILE A 156 15.94 -1.18 0.85
N GLY A 157 16.72 -1.19 1.94
CA GLY A 157 16.19 -0.86 3.26
C GLY A 157 15.78 0.60 3.38
N ASN A 158 14.88 0.86 4.31
CA ASN A 158 14.46 2.21 4.68
C ASN A 158 14.18 2.26 6.18
N SER A 159 15.06 2.91 6.94
CA SER A 159 14.93 3.08 8.38
C SER A 159 13.77 4.00 8.81
N LEU A 160 13.19 4.72 7.85
CA LEU A 160 12.03 5.60 8.08
C LEU A 160 10.70 4.94 7.69
N PHE A 161 10.73 3.68 7.24
CA PHE A 161 9.51 2.94 6.98
C PHE A 161 8.79 2.72 8.31
N GLY A 162 7.55 3.16 8.42
CA GLY A 162 6.72 3.03 9.60
C GLY A 162 5.97 1.69 9.64
N ASP A 163 4.78 1.72 10.21
CA ASP A 163 3.97 0.52 10.48
C ASP A 163 3.20 0.02 9.24
N GLY A 164 3.45 0.60 8.08
CA GLY A 164 2.81 0.24 6.81
C GLY A 164 1.36 0.72 6.72
N LEU A 165 0.63 0.17 5.77
CA LEU A 165 -0.76 0.53 5.54
C LEU A 165 -1.62 0.10 6.74
N ASP A 166 -2.37 1.05 7.29
CA ASP A 166 -3.35 0.81 8.36
C ASP A 166 -2.70 0.33 9.68
N ASP A 167 -1.45 0.73 9.95
CA ASP A 167 -0.65 0.36 11.15
C ASP A 167 -0.63 -1.16 11.42
N ARG A 168 -0.62 -1.95 10.36
CA ARG A 168 -0.77 -3.40 10.44
C ARG A 168 0.54 -4.17 10.47
N TRP A 169 1.63 -3.46 10.28
CA TRP A 169 2.95 -4.07 10.18
C TRP A 169 3.98 -3.28 10.99
N GLU A 170 4.55 -3.92 11.99
CA GLU A 170 5.67 -3.36 12.73
C GLU A 170 6.98 -3.82 12.07
N PHE A 171 7.63 -2.90 11.35
CA PHE A 171 8.89 -3.17 10.69
C PHE A 171 10.05 -2.91 11.64
N PRO A 172 11.07 -3.81 11.72
CA PRO A 172 12.20 -3.60 12.60
C PRO A 172 13.11 -2.47 12.09
N VAL A 173 12.80 -1.24 12.47
CA VAL A 173 13.45 -0.01 11.99
C VAL A 173 14.92 0.14 12.38
N ALA A 174 15.40 -0.60 13.36
CA ALA A 174 16.80 -0.53 13.80
C ALA A 174 17.81 -1.07 12.76
N THR A 175 17.34 -1.83 11.77
CA THR A 175 18.16 -2.38 10.68
C THR A 175 17.43 -2.22 9.37
N GLU A 176 18.08 -1.60 8.40
CA GLU A 176 17.55 -1.49 7.05
C GLU A 176 17.41 -2.86 6.40
N ARG A 177 16.19 -3.24 6.07
CA ARG A 177 15.87 -4.51 5.42
C ARG A 177 15.19 -4.26 4.08
N PRO A 178 15.66 -4.87 2.99
CA PRO A 178 15.09 -4.62 1.66
C PRO A 178 13.73 -5.29 1.45
N TYR A 179 13.38 -6.30 2.24
CA TYR A 179 12.06 -6.92 2.24
C TYR A 179 11.79 -7.69 3.52
N SER A 180 10.52 -7.89 3.80
CA SER A 180 10.05 -8.76 4.88
C SER A 180 8.70 -9.37 4.52
N TYR A 181 8.27 -10.41 5.25
CA TYR A 181 6.92 -10.94 5.12
C TYR A 181 6.39 -11.49 6.44
N ALA A 182 5.08 -11.44 6.58
CA ALA A 182 4.37 -12.05 7.69
C ALA A 182 3.05 -12.69 7.24
N ARG A 183 2.44 -13.43 8.14
CA ARG A 183 1.06 -13.91 7.98
C ARG A 183 0.11 -12.86 8.52
N SER A 184 -0.95 -12.57 7.79
CA SER A 184 -1.95 -11.56 8.16
C SER A 184 -3.36 -12.13 8.08
N SER A 185 -4.22 -11.65 8.97
CA SER A 185 -5.67 -11.89 8.90
C SER A 185 -6.38 -10.87 8.00
N TRP A 186 -5.70 -9.83 7.60
CA TRP A 186 -6.23 -8.69 6.87
C TRP A 186 -5.48 -8.48 5.54
N ALA A 187 -6.19 -7.94 4.56
CA ALA A 187 -5.66 -7.37 3.33
C ALA A 187 -6.55 -6.18 2.95
N PRO A 188 -6.01 -5.15 2.27
CA PRO A 188 -6.82 -4.03 1.80
C PRO A 188 -7.94 -4.56 0.90
N THR A 189 -9.15 -4.09 1.11
CA THR A 189 -10.33 -4.52 0.34
C THR A 189 -11.11 -3.33 -0.18
N GLY A 190 -11.62 -3.47 -1.40
CA GLY A 190 -12.72 -2.66 -1.92
C GLY A 190 -12.37 -1.34 -2.56
N ARG A 191 -11.14 -0.82 -2.48
CA ARG A 191 -10.79 0.44 -3.11
C ARG A 191 -9.66 0.30 -4.14
N LYS A 192 -9.89 0.85 -5.32
CA LYS A 192 -8.89 1.05 -6.35
C LYS A 192 -8.49 2.53 -6.37
N GLY A 193 -7.20 2.82 -6.52
CA GLY A 193 -6.70 4.19 -6.58
C GLY A 193 -6.05 4.68 -5.28
N PHE A 194 -5.90 5.97 -5.16
CA PHE A 194 -5.27 6.57 -3.99
C PHE A 194 -6.09 6.33 -2.71
N TYR A 195 -5.40 5.86 -1.71
CA TYR A 195 -5.91 5.65 -0.37
C TYR A 195 -5.21 6.63 0.57
N THR A 196 -5.98 7.54 1.17
CA THR A 196 -5.46 8.41 2.23
C THR A 196 -5.62 7.67 3.54
N TRP A 197 -4.50 7.31 4.16
CA TRP A 197 -4.54 6.73 5.49
C TRP A 197 -4.86 7.84 6.51
N HIS A 198 -5.90 7.62 7.24
CA HIS A 198 -6.32 8.49 8.34
C HIS A 198 -6.11 7.74 9.63
N GLY A 199 -4.99 7.84 10.27
CA GLY A 199 -4.70 7.21 11.54
C GLY A 199 -5.88 7.16 12.51
N ASP A 200 -5.72 6.62 13.68
CA ASP A 200 -6.77 6.59 14.70
C ASP A 200 -7.36 8.00 14.89
N LEU A 201 -8.52 8.22 14.30
CA LEU A 201 -9.31 9.41 14.61
C LEU A 201 -9.74 9.27 16.05
N THR A 202 -8.97 9.84 16.97
CA THR A 202 -9.42 10.00 18.34
C THR A 202 -10.74 10.76 18.29
N ALA A 203 -11.81 10.04 18.57
CA ALA A 203 -13.15 10.60 18.60
C ALA A 203 -13.16 11.75 19.61
N ALA A 204 -13.01 12.98 19.12
CA ALA A 204 -13.43 14.11 19.91
C ALA A 204 -14.94 13.94 20.13
N THR A 205 -15.37 13.88 21.39
CA THR A 205 -16.75 14.05 21.89
C THR A 205 -17.85 13.80 20.85
N THR A 206 -17.87 12.64 20.23
CA THR A 206 -18.53 12.55 18.97
C THR A 206 -19.69 11.63 19.06
N LEU A 207 -20.71 12.12 18.59
CA LEU A 207 -22.04 11.62 18.70
C LEU A 207 -22.28 10.63 17.60
N GLY A 208 -22.50 9.40 18.00
CA GLY A 208 -23.07 8.40 17.13
C GLY A 208 -24.59 8.53 17.14
N ALA A 209 -25.21 8.39 15.99
CA ALA A 209 -26.66 8.27 15.86
C ALA A 209 -26.99 7.03 15.04
N ARG A 210 -28.17 6.48 15.20
CA ARG A 210 -28.67 5.40 14.34
C ARG A 210 -30.16 5.57 14.11
N THR A 211 -30.55 5.43 12.86
CA THR A 211 -31.96 5.34 12.48
C THR A 211 -32.15 4.05 11.69
N SER A 212 -32.99 3.16 12.18
CA SER A 212 -33.12 1.80 11.64
C SER A 212 -31.79 1.05 11.71
N SER A 213 -31.22 0.65 10.59
CA SER A 213 -29.90 0.01 10.49
C SER A 213 -28.79 0.95 10.06
N THR A 214 -29.08 2.23 9.76
CA THR A 214 -28.08 3.18 9.31
C THR A 214 -27.53 3.97 10.50
N ALA A 215 -26.26 3.78 10.78
CA ALA A 215 -25.51 4.56 11.77
C ALA A 215 -24.85 5.76 11.11
N THR A 216 -24.76 6.87 11.84
CA THR A 216 -24.04 8.09 11.49
C THR A 216 -23.03 8.37 12.58
N ILE A 217 -21.78 8.52 12.23
CA ILE A 217 -20.72 8.99 13.13
C ILE A 217 -20.28 10.39 12.66
N THR A 218 -20.12 11.29 13.62
CA THR A 218 -19.58 12.62 13.37
C THR A 218 -18.23 12.71 14.05
N THR A 219 -17.17 13.12 13.40
CA THR A 219 -15.79 13.25 13.91
C THR A 219 -15.49 14.70 14.25
N GLY A 220 -14.65 14.94 15.26
CA GLY A 220 -14.24 16.30 15.64
C GLY A 220 -13.30 16.98 14.62
N THR A 221 -12.67 16.18 13.76
CA THR A 221 -11.79 16.65 12.67
C THR A 221 -12.23 16.01 11.36
N ALA A 222 -11.78 16.57 10.25
CA ALA A 222 -12.04 16.00 8.93
C ALA A 222 -11.47 14.57 8.84
N HIS A 223 -12.31 13.62 8.46
CA HIS A 223 -11.94 12.20 8.40
C HIS A 223 -11.43 11.74 7.04
N GLY A 224 -11.72 12.48 5.96
CA GLY A 224 -11.29 12.15 4.60
C GLY A 224 -11.86 10.85 4.00
N PHE A 225 -12.67 10.10 4.74
CA PHE A 225 -13.29 8.89 4.25
C PHE A 225 -14.25 9.14 3.09
N VAL A 226 -14.38 8.13 2.23
CA VAL A 226 -15.37 8.11 1.14
C VAL A 226 -16.21 6.82 1.21
N ALA A 227 -17.30 6.79 0.46
CA ALA A 227 -18.12 5.59 0.34
C ALA A 227 -17.29 4.41 -0.18
N GLY A 228 -17.41 3.25 0.47
CA GLY A 228 -16.65 2.03 0.16
C GLY A 228 -15.42 1.81 1.04
N ASP A 229 -14.96 2.80 1.79
CA ASP A 229 -13.86 2.63 2.76
C ASP A 229 -14.30 1.72 3.91
N THR A 230 -13.34 1.02 4.51
CA THR A 230 -13.58 0.24 5.72
C THR A 230 -13.13 1.03 6.93
N VAL A 231 -13.99 1.11 7.93
CA VAL A 231 -13.72 1.80 9.20
C VAL A 231 -13.97 0.87 10.38
N THR A 232 -13.10 0.95 11.38
CA THR A 232 -13.34 0.30 12.68
C THR A 232 -13.76 1.36 13.70
N VAL A 233 -14.99 1.26 14.17
CA VAL A 233 -15.53 2.10 15.24
C VAL A 233 -15.36 1.35 16.55
N ALA A 234 -14.69 1.94 17.51
CA ALA A 234 -14.41 1.33 18.81
C ALA A 234 -14.50 2.36 19.94
N GLY A 235 -14.60 1.88 21.17
CA GLY A 235 -14.60 2.73 22.36
C GLY A 235 -15.92 3.41 22.69
N LEU A 236 -16.97 3.22 21.90
CA LEU A 236 -18.29 3.70 22.25
C LEU A 236 -18.90 2.83 23.36
N THR A 237 -19.49 3.49 24.35
CA THR A 237 -20.04 2.82 25.54
C THR A 237 -21.53 3.09 25.70
N SER A 238 -22.17 2.41 26.67
CA SER A 238 -23.59 2.60 27.02
C SER A 238 -24.51 2.44 25.80
N THR A 239 -25.41 3.39 25.55
CA THR A 239 -26.38 3.38 24.46
C THR A 239 -25.73 3.30 23.07
N TYR A 240 -24.48 3.78 22.94
CA TYR A 240 -23.74 3.81 21.67
C TYR A 240 -22.91 2.54 21.42
N ALA A 241 -22.76 1.67 22.41
CA ALA A 241 -21.99 0.42 22.25
C ALA A 241 -22.37 -0.42 21.02
N PRO A 242 -23.65 -0.49 20.60
CA PRO A 242 -24.05 -1.22 19.39
C PRO A 242 -23.54 -0.62 18.07
N LEU A 243 -22.91 0.55 18.09
CA LEU A 243 -22.29 1.18 16.92
C LEU A 243 -20.83 0.74 16.73
N ASN A 244 -20.22 0.09 17.73
CA ASN A 244 -18.88 -0.46 17.60
C ASN A 244 -18.85 -1.62 16.62
N GLY A 245 -17.77 -1.71 15.84
CA GLY A 245 -17.54 -2.78 14.88
C GLY A 245 -16.74 -2.30 13.69
N THR A 246 -16.46 -3.22 12.79
CA THR A 246 -15.81 -2.91 11.51
C THR A 246 -16.87 -2.91 10.41
N TYR A 247 -16.95 -1.81 9.68
CA TYR A 247 -18.01 -1.55 8.71
C TYR A 247 -17.46 -0.94 7.45
N THR A 248 -18.20 -1.14 6.35
CA THR A 248 -17.96 -0.41 5.10
C THR A 248 -18.78 0.88 5.11
N ILE A 249 -18.16 2.00 4.79
CA ILE A 249 -18.81 3.31 4.73
C ILE A 249 -19.82 3.33 3.59
N LEU A 250 -21.04 3.65 3.90
CA LEU A 250 -22.13 3.79 2.94
C LEU A 250 -22.08 5.15 2.23
N SER A 251 -21.84 6.21 2.97
CA SER A 251 -21.67 7.56 2.46
C SER A 251 -20.90 8.45 3.45
N ALA A 252 -20.28 9.50 2.92
CA ALA A 252 -19.65 10.56 3.70
C ALA A 252 -20.29 11.90 3.34
N PRO A 253 -21.42 12.26 3.95
CA PRO A 253 -22.19 13.45 3.58
C PRO A 253 -21.47 14.76 3.89
N THR A 254 -20.54 14.76 4.83
CA THR A 254 -19.67 15.92 5.15
C THR A 254 -18.25 15.46 5.40
N THR A 255 -17.31 16.38 5.48
CA THR A 255 -15.90 16.07 5.81
C THR A 255 -15.72 15.51 7.23
N THR A 256 -16.73 15.71 8.10
CA THR A 256 -16.71 15.27 9.50
C THR A 256 -17.79 14.28 9.83
N SER A 257 -18.55 13.76 8.88
CA SER A 257 -19.57 12.74 9.16
C SER A 257 -19.60 11.67 8.09
N PHE A 258 -19.75 10.42 8.51
CA PHE A 258 -19.94 9.27 7.64
C PHE A 258 -21.02 8.34 8.15
N THR A 259 -21.57 7.53 7.26
CA THR A 259 -22.62 6.56 7.56
C THR A 259 -22.19 5.15 7.20
N TYR A 260 -22.73 4.17 7.94
CA TYR A 260 -22.55 2.74 7.66
C TYR A 260 -23.79 1.94 8.12
N THR A 261 -23.87 0.69 7.67
CA THR A 261 -24.97 -0.20 8.04
C THR A 261 -24.57 -1.08 9.23
N THR A 262 -25.36 -1.05 10.30
CA THR A 262 -25.19 -1.93 11.46
C THR A 262 -26.02 -3.21 11.32
N THR A 263 -25.57 -4.29 11.96
CA THR A 263 -26.32 -5.55 12.02
C THR A 263 -27.55 -5.47 12.92
N THR A 264 -27.57 -4.53 13.84
CA THR A 264 -28.72 -4.28 14.75
C THR A 264 -29.53 -3.11 14.23
N THR A 265 -30.81 -3.13 14.52
CA THR A 265 -31.78 -2.07 14.17
C THR A 265 -32.24 -1.29 15.38
N GLY A 266 -32.83 -0.12 15.15
CA GLY A 266 -33.41 0.73 16.19
C GLY A 266 -32.91 2.17 16.11
N THR A 267 -33.45 3.03 16.96
CA THR A 267 -33.06 4.44 17.01
C THR A 267 -32.09 4.68 18.17
N ILE A 268 -30.95 5.31 17.85
CA ILE A 268 -30.01 5.88 18.81
C ILE A 268 -29.97 7.36 18.50
N THR A 269 -30.43 8.20 19.41
CA THR A 269 -30.40 9.65 19.25
C THR A 269 -29.00 10.15 19.59
N SER A 270 -28.47 11.06 18.76
CA SER A 270 -27.19 11.68 19.07
C SER A 270 -27.29 12.41 20.42
N GLY A 271 -26.35 12.12 21.32
CA GLY A 271 -26.24 12.85 22.59
C GLY A 271 -25.74 14.28 22.35
N ALA A 272 -26.11 15.21 23.18
CA ALA A 272 -25.59 16.57 23.20
C ALA A 272 -24.26 16.63 23.95
#